data_093c33a7b18df674d93f9be87114536d
#
_entry.id   093c33a7b18df674d93f9be87114536d
#
_cell.length_a   1.000
_cell.length_b   1.000
_cell.length_c   1.000
_cell.angle_alpha   90.00
_cell.angle_beta   90.00
_cell.angle_gamma   90.00
#
_symmetry.space_group_name_H-M   'P 1'
#
loop_
_entity.id
_entity.type
_entity.pdbx_description
1 polymer ?
#
loop_
_entity_poly.entity_id
_entity_poly.type
_entity_poly.pdbx_seq_one_letter_code
_entity_poly.pdbx_strand_id
1 'polypeptide(L)'
;MQRPKIDDKLTLLADFGKTEAICVEVLDNPVTEEEGILVKVMARGPFEQGQQVWIVGRDGSKVGATVENVSKQTVDSEVTLSTVLPA
;
A
#
# COMPACT_ATOMS: atom_id res chain seq x y z
N MET A 1 -8.45 -1.26 10.43
CA MET A 1 -8.71 -1.11 8.99
C MET A 1 -9.14 -2.45 8.41
N GLN A 2 -10.15 -2.45 7.58
CA GLN A 2 -10.54 -3.65 6.88
C GLN A 2 -9.52 -3.99 5.80
N ARG A 3 -9.38 -5.28 5.51
CA ARG A 3 -8.47 -5.74 4.44
C ARG A 3 -8.91 -5.10 3.11
N PRO A 4 -7.99 -4.43 2.39
CA PRO A 4 -8.32 -3.86 1.09
C PRO A 4 -8.74 -4.93 0.09
N LYS A 5 -9.54 -4.55 -0.87
CA LYS A 5 -10.00 -5.41 -1.97
C LYS A 5 -9.58 -4.80 -3.29
N ILE A 6 -9.54 -5.62 -4.34
CA ILE A 6 -9.26 -5.14 -5.69
C ILE A 6 -10.25 -4.03 -6.04
N ASP A 7 -9.74 -2.96 -6.65
CA ASP A 7 -10.45 -1.74 -7.04
C ASP A 7 -10.78 -0.78 -5.89
N ASP A 8 -10.42 -1.11 -4.64
CA ASP A 8 -10.59 -0.16 -3.54
C ASP A 8 -9.72 1.07 -3.76
N LYS A 9 -10.28 2.24 -3.50
CA LYS A 9 -9.55 3.50 -3.48
C LYS A 9 -8.93 3.68 -2.11
N LEU A 10 -7.63 3.88 -2.09
CA LEU A 10 -6.86 4.09 -0.87
C LEU A 10 -6.11 5.41 -0.99
N THR A 11 -5.75 5.98 0.15
CA THR A 11 -4.87 7.15 0.19
C THR A 11 -3.56 6.72 0.80
N LEU A 12 -2.45 7.11 0.16
CA LEU A 12 -1.12 6.88 0.70
C LEU A 12 -0.55 8.20 1.20
N LEU A 13 -0.04 8.20 2.42
CA LEU A 13 0.64 9.34 3.01
C LEU A 13 2.13 9.01 3.05
N ALA A 14 2.93 9.84 2.42
CA ALA A 14 4.38 9.67 2.35
C ALA A 14 5.06 11.02 2.62
N ASP A 15 6.39 11.03 2.66
CA ASP A 15 7.15 12.24 2.92
C ASP A 15 6.87 13.35 1.92
N PHE A 16 6.62 12.97 0.66
CA PHE A 16 6.30 13.95 -0.39
C PHE A 16 4.84 14.42 -0.35
N GLY A 17 4.00 13.86 0.52
CA GLY A 17 2.61 14.25 0.66
C GLY A 17 1.63 13.11 0.52
N LYS A 18 0.43 13.43 0.08
CA LYS A 18 -0.70 12.51 -0.03
C LYS A 18 -0.97 12.20 -1.50
N THR A 19 -1.19 10.93 -1.81
CA THR A 19 -1.57 10.51 -3.16
C THR A 19 -2.68 9.48 -3.09
N GLU A 20 -3.56 9.50 -4.09
CA GLU A 20 -4.58 8.48 -4.22
C GLU A 20 -4.02 7.24 -4.92
N ALA A 21 -4.50 6.09 -4.51
CA ALA A 21 -4.08 4.81 -5.06
C ALA A 21 -5.27 3.90 -5.26
N ILE A 22 -5.14 2.99 -6.21
CA ILE A 22 -6.16 1.97 -6.47
C ILE A 22 -5.54 0.61 -6.21
N CYS A 23 -6.18 -0.18 -5.36
CA CYS A 23 -5.73 -1.52 -5.03
C CYS A 23 -5.94 -2.44 -6.24
N VAL A 24 -4.87 -3.11 -6.67
CA VAL A 24 -4.93 -4.04 -7.80
C VAL A 24 -4.77 -5.49 -7.38
N GLU A 25 -4.18 -5.75 -6.22
CA GLU A 25 -4.02 -7.11 -5.71
C GLU A 25 -3.74 -7.10 -4.21
N VAL A 26 -4.23 -8.10 -3.50
CA VAL A 26 -3.92 -8.30 -2.08
C VAL A 26 -3.54 -9.75 -1.89
N LEU A 27 -2.37 -9.98 -1.30
CA LEU A 27 -1.82 -11.31 -1.06
C LEU A 27 -1.45 -11.47 0.40
N ASP A 28 -1.47 -12.69 0.90
CA ASP A 28 -0.89 -12.98 2.21
C ASP A 28 0.64 -12.88 2.11
N ASN A 29 1.26 -12.34 3.17
CA ASN A 29 2.71 -12.24 3.22
C ASN A 29 3.28 -13.46 3.96
N PRO A 30 3.90 -14.42 3.25
CA PRO A 30 4.38 -15.65 3.89
C PRO A 30 5.65 -15.45 4.72
N VAL A 31 6.26 -14.29 4.67
CA VAL A 31 7.52 -14.01 5.38
C VAL A 31 7.28 -13.58 6.81
N THR A 32 6.08 -13.11 7.15
CA THR A 32 5.77 -12.63 8.50
C THR A 32 5.09 -13.75 9.30
N GLU A 33 5.44 -13.84 10.60
CA GLU A 33 4.76 -14.76 11.52
C GLU A 33 3.40 -14.21 11.96
N GLU A 34 3.17 -12.92 11.77
CA GLU A 34 1.91 -12.26 12.04
C GLU A 34 1.06 -12.23 10.77
N GLU A 35 -0.22 -11.83 10.89
CA GLU A 35 -1.11 -11.73 9.75
C GLU A 35 -0.72 -10.56 8.84
N GLY A 36 0.42 -10.69 8.18
CA GLY A 36 0.90 -9.71 7.23
C GLY A 36 0.25 -9.90 5.86
N ILE A 37 0.12 -8.80 5.15
CA ILE A 37 -0.36 -8.81 3.77
C ILE A 37 0.55 -8.00 2.88
N LEU A 38 0.51 -8.31 1.59
CA LEU A 38 1.10 -7.50 0.53
C LEU A 38 -0.03 -6.87 -0.25
N VAL A 39 -0.02 -5.55 -0.35
CA VAL A 39 -1.03 -4.80 -1.10
C VAL A 39 -0.35 -4.17 -2.29
N LYS A 40 -0.78 -4.53 -3.49
CA LYS A 40 -0.31 -3.89 -4.71
C LYS A 40 -1.29 -2.80 -5.11
N VAL A 41 -0.78 -1.61 -5.35
CA VAL A 41 -1.59 -0.46 -5.72
C VAL A 41 -0.99 0.23 -6.94
N MET A 42 -1.84 0.91 -7.71
CA MET A 42 -1.41 1.84 -8.74
C MET A 42 -1.49 3.24 -8.15
N ALA A 43 -0.37 3.95 -8.15
CA ALA A 43 -0.28 5.28 -7.55
C ALA A 43 0.77 6.13 -8.27
N ARG A 44 0.58 7.44 -8.22
CA ARG A 44 1.59 8.40 -8.69
C ARG A 44 2.44 8.85 -7.52
N GLY A 45 3.72 9.01 -7.78
CA GLY A 45 4.61 9.59 -6.81
C GLY A 45 6.01 9.03 -6.90
N PRO A 46 6.98 9.69 -6.26
CA PRO A 46 8.36 9.20 -6.24
C PRO A 46 8.54 8.17 -5.13
N PHE A 47 7.88 7.01 -5.27
CA PHE A 47 8.04 5.92 -4.32
C PHE A 47 9.36 5.21 -4.50
N GLU A 48 9.96 4.79 -3.39
CA GLU A 48 11.23 4.04 -3.39
C GLU A 48 11.11 2.82 -2.48
N GLN A 49 11.79 1.76 -2.86
CA GLN A 49 11.86 0.55 -2.03
C GLN A 49 12.43 0.88 -0.64
N GLY A 50 11.79 0.36 0.39
CA GLY A 50 12.18 0.60 1.78
C GLY A 50 11.51 1.81 2.42
N GLN A 51 10.78 2.61 1.65
CA GLN A 51 10.11 3.80 2.15
C GLN A 51 8.96 3.41 3.08
N GLN A 52 8.79 4.19 4.15
CA GLN A 52 7.65 4.03 5.07
C GLN A 52 6.52 4.95 4.64
N VAL A 53 5.31 4.39 4.56
CA VAL A 53 4.12 5.13 4.18
C VAL A 53 2.96 4.75 5.10
N TRP A 54 1.90 5.57 5.10
CA TRP A 54 0.65 5.23 5.76
C TRP A 54 -0.40 4.92 4.70
N ILE A 55 -1.12 3.81 4.88
CA ILE A 55 -2.29 3.50 4.07
C ILE A 55 -3.52 3.97 4.82
N VAL A 56 -4.31 4.82 4.19
CA VAL A 56 -5.58 5.28 4.76
C VAL A 56 -6.71 4.59 4.04
N GLY A 57 -7.51 3.84 4.78
CA GLY A 57 -8.65 3.12 4.22
C GLY A 57 -9.86 4.02 4.04
N ARG A 58 -10.92 3.44 3.45
CA ARG A 58 -12.16 4.17 3.17
C ARG A 58 -12.88 4.62 4.44
N ASP A 59 -12.67 3.92 5.54
CA ASP A 59 -13.24 4.25 6.84
C ASP A 59 -12.43 5.30 7.61
N GLY A 60 -11.35 5.81 7.01
CA GLY A 60 -10.48 6.79 7.63
C GLY A 60 -9.40 6.21 8.54
N SER A 61 -9.38 4.91 8.75
CA SER A 61 -8.34 4.27 9.55
C SER A 61 -7.01 4.27 8.81
N LYS A 62 -5.90 4.29 9.55
CA LYS A 62 -4.54 4.29 9.00
C LYS A 62 -3.77 3.08 9.47
N VAL A 63 -2.92 2.56 8.61
CA VAL A 63 -1.95 1.51 8.98
C VAL A 63 -0.61 1.83 8.34
N GLY A 64 0.47 1.61 9.10
CA GLY A 64 1.82 1.79 8.59
C GLY A 64 2.19 0.67 7.63
N ALA A 65 2.91 1.01 6.57
CA ALA A 65 3.34 0.06 5.55
C ALA A 65 4.72 0.39 5.04
N THR A 66 5.40 -0.61 4.50
CA THR A 66 6.71 -0.46 3.88
C THR A 66 6.60 -0.74 2.40
N VAL A 67 7.22 0.10 1.58
CA VAL A 67 7.31 -0.12 0.14
C VAL A 67 8.31 -1.23 -0.13
N GLU A 68 7.82 -2.37 -0.59
CA GLU A 68 8.68 -3.53 -0.89
C GLU A 68 9.20 -3.51 -2.31
N ASN A 69 8.41 -3.00 -3.25
CA ASN A 69 8.80 -2.95 -4.65
C ASN A 69 8.07 -1.82 -5.37
N VAL A 70 8.70 -1.26 -6.38
CA VAL A 70 8.10 -0.23 -7.24
C VAL A 70 8.39 -0.60 -8.69
N SER A 71 7.33 -0.75 -9.47
CA SER A 71 7.44 -0.99 -10.91
C SER A 71 6.85 0.20 -11.63
N LYS A 72 7.72 1.01 -12.25
CA LYS A 72 7.29 2.22 -12.96
C LYS A 72 6.63 1.85 -14.29
N GLN A 73 5.47 2.44 -14.53
CA GLN A 73 4.78 2.35 -15.80
C GLN A 73 4.69 3.75 -16.42
N THR A 74 3.88 3.91 -17.46
CA THR A 74 3.88 5.16 -18.26
C THR A 74 3.54 6.40 -17.43
N VAL A 75 2.54 6.31 -16.57
CA VAL A 75 2.07 7.45 -15.75
C VAL A 75 2.12 7.10 -14.27
N ASP A 76 1.50 5.98 -13.91
CA ASP A 76 1.46 5.52 -12.52
C ASP A 76 2.54 4.46 -12.30
N SER A 77 2.82 4.18 -11.03
CA SER A 77 3.70 3.08 -10.64
C SER A 77 2.87 2.02 -9.95
N GLU A 78 3.22 0.75 -10.18
CA GLU A 78 2.71 -0.34 -9.37
C GLU A 78 3.59 -0.43 -8.13
N VAL A 79 3.01 -0.19 -6.97
CA VAL A 79 3.73 -0.17 -5.69
C VAL A 79 3.25 -1.34 -4.85
N THR A 80 4.18 -2.18 -4.41
CA THR A 80 3.88 -3.28 -3.51
C THR A 80 4.19 -2.84 -2.09
N LEU A 81 3.18 -2.89 -1.24
CA LEU A 81 3.26 -2.45 0.15
C LEU A 81 3.10 -3.66 1.08
N SER A 82 3.98 -3.76 2.06
CA SER A 82 3.83 -4.77 3.12
C SER A 82 3.30 -4.10 4.38
N THR A 83 2.34 -4.73 5.02
CA THR A 83 1.77 -4.23 6.27
C THR A 83 1.20 -5.38 7.09
N VAL A 84 0.95 -5.11 8.37
CA VAL A 84 0.25 -6.02 9.27
C VAL A 84 -1.02 -5.31 9.69
N LEU A 85 -2.17 -5.89 9.36
CA LEU A 85 -3.45 -5.29 9.75
C LEU A 85 -3.72 -5.55 11.23
N PRO A 86 -4.24 -4.56 11.95
CA PRO A 86 -4.66 -4.77 13.33
C PRO A 86 -5.79 -5.79 13.38
N ALA A 87 -5.74 -6.62 14.40
CA ALA A 87 -6.76 -7.64 14.63
C ALA A 87 -8.13 -7.00 14.95
#